data_c098a703e46b1432b4886319b6799f9f
#
_entry.id   c098a703e46b1432b4886319b6799f9f
#
_cell.length_a   1.000
_cell.length_b   1.000
_cell.length_c   1.000
_cell.angle_alpha   90.00
_cell.angle_beta   90.00
_cell.angle_gamma   90.00
#
_symmetry.space_group_name_H-M   'P 1'
#
loop_
_entity.id
_entity.type
_entity.pdbx_description
1 polymer ?
#
loop_
_entity_poly.entity_id
_entity_poly.type
_entity_poly.pdbx_seq_one_letter_code
_entity_poly.pdbx_strand_id
1 'polypeptide(L)'
;MLNGESEKKEMADYILEVNDLSVIRSGKLVISDINLEIAKGEFVGIVGPNGSGKTTLLLSILGILKANTGKILIYGSEPMSRKNDGRISWVSQAASNIPNNLRITVRELVKLGSISSRNMFFPNRKKIDAVVDKAIEMVGLKDAEHTDVARLSGGQRQRAVIARALASEAEFIILDEPLVGIDREARSSLLKLLDDLCHDAGKTILMVSHDLAAIRQTAHRMIYLEETIKFDGETSEFPDLTEIAELRGIKPVHDESSAHDH
;
A
#
# COMPACT_ATOMS: atom_id res chain seq x y z
N MET A 1 -10.60 4.03 -49.66
CA MET A 1 -9.53 4.58 -48.82
C MET A 1 -10.10 4.74 -47.45
N LEU A 2 -9.91 3.76 -46.59
CA LEU A 2 -10.35 3.79 -45.20
C LEU A 2 -9.10 4.02 -44.32
N ASN A 3 -8.98 5.20 -43.81
CA ASN A 3 -7.92 5.57 -42.89
C ASN A 3 -8.16 4.83 -41.57
N GLY A 4 -7.32 3.85 -41.29
CA GLY A 4 -7.17 3.26 -39.98
C GLY A 4 -6.28 4.15 -39.11
N GLU A 5 -6.85 5.07 -38.39
CA GLU A 5 -6.22 5.70 -37.21
C GLU A 5 -6.27 4.69 -36.08
N SER A 6 -5.26 3.83 -36.01
CA SER A 6 -4.95 3.11 -34.79
C SER A 6 -4.45 4.14 -33.78
N GLU A 7 -5.32 4.54 -32.85
CA GLU A 7 -4.91 5.22 -31.64
C GLU A 7 -3.80 4.40 -30.99
N LYS A 8 -2.58 4.92 -31.04
CA LYS A 8 -1.51 4.50 -30.15
C LYS A 8 -1.94 4.92 -28.74
N LYS A 9 -2.60 4.00 -28.01
CA LYS A 9 -2.70 4.10 -26.58
C LYS A 9 -1.26 4.23 -26.08
N GLU A 10 -0.86 5.40 -25.58
CA GLU A 10 0.42 5.56 -24.88
C GLU A 10 0.46 4.43 -23.86
N MET A 11 1.43 3.52 -24.04
CA MET A 11 1.60 2.41 -23.10
C MET A 11 2.07 3.04 -21.80
N ALA A 12 1.12 3.26 -20.88
CA ALA A 12 1.46 3.61 -19.51
C ALA A 12 2.40 2.52 -18.98
N ASP A 13 3.49 2.94 -18.31
CA ASP A 13 4.47 2.04 -17.71
C ASP A 13 3.87 1.49 -16.41
N TYR A 14 3.01 0.46 -16.52
CA TYR A 14 2.35 -0.18 -15.39
C TYR A 14 3.34 -1.04 -14.62
N ILE A 15 3.40 -0.83 -13.33
CA ILE A 15 4.20 -1.67 -12.44
C ILE A 15 3.40 -2.82 -11.83
N LEU A 16 2.09 -2.69 -11.76
CA LEU A 16 1.16 -3.74 -11.35
C LEU A 16 0.04 -3.87 -12.37
N GLU A 17 -0.23 -5.09 -12.77
CA GLU A 17 -1.36 -5.47 -13.61
C GLU A 17 -2.05 -6.68 -12.97
N VAL A 18 -3.33 -6.55 -12.70
CA VAL A 18 -4.20 -7.61 -12.16
C VAL A 18 -5.36 -7.78 -13.13
N ASN A 19 -5.54 -8.99 -13.64
CA ASN A 19 -6.56 -9.30 -14.65
C ASN A 19 -7.44 -10.46 -14.17
N ASP A 20 -8.76 -10.22 -14.08
CA ASP A 20 -9.82 -11.19 -13.76
C ASP A 20 -9.54 -12.04 -12.52
N LEU A 21 -8.92 -11.40 -11.50
CA LEU A 21 -8.47 -12.09 -10.31
C LEU A 21 -9.64 -12.46 -9.40
N SER A 22 -9.76 -13.75 -9.08
CA SER A 22 -10.70 -14.23 -8.06
C SER A 22 -10.00 -15.16 -7.06
N VAL A 23 -10.37 -15.02 -5.78
CA VAL A 23 -9.75 -15.76 -4.68
C VAL A 23 -10.80 -16.34 -3.75
N ILE A 24 -10.68 -17.65 -3.50
CA ILE A 24 -11.49 -18.41 -2.56
C ILE A 24 -10.64 -18.74 -1.33
N ARG A 25 -11.17 -18.49 -0.14
CA ARG A 25 -10.56 -18.91 1.13
C ARG A 25 -11.54 -19.70 1.97
N SER A 26 -11.11 -20.87 2.45
CA SER A 26 -11.94 -21.77 3.27
C SER A 26 -13.30 -22.07 2.61
N GLY A 27 -13.32 -22.24 1.29
CA GLY A 27 -14.54 -22.54 0.51
C GLY A 27 -15.44 -21.33 0.25
N LYS A 28 -15.08 -20.12 0.71
CA LYS A 28 -15.84 -18.89 0.47
C LYS A 28 -15.10 -18.01 -0.54
N LEU A 29 -15.82 -17.51 -1.54
CA LEU A 29 -15.34 -16.48 -2.44
C LEU A 29 -15.12 -15.19 -1.62
N VAL A 30 -13.92 -14.63 -1.69
CA VAL A 30 -13.52 -13.43 -0.91
C VAL A 30 -13.40 -12.22 -1.80
N ILE A 31 -12.80 -12.39 -2.98
CA ILE A 31 -12.74 -11.36 -4.02
C ILE A 31 -13.00 -12.02 -5.37
N SER A 32 -13.68 -11.31 -6.27
CA SER A 32 -13.99 -11.78 -7.61
C SER A 32 -13.82 -10.68 -8.67
N ASP A 33 -13.38 -11.11 -9.83
CA ASP A 33 -13.29 -10.31 -11.06
C ASP A 33 -12.56 -8.98 -10.85
N ILE A 34 -11.46 -9.03 -10.09
CA ILE A 34 -10.63 -7.86 -9.84
C ILE A 34 -9.76 -7.58 -11.06
N ASN A 35 -9.94 -6.39 -11.62
CA ASN A 35 -9.10 -5.80 -12.66
C ASN A 35 -8.50 -4.51 -12.12
N LEU A 36 -7.17 -4.39 -12.11
CA LEU A 36 -6.45 -3.28 -11.51
C LEU A 36 -5.12 -3.08 -12.21
N GLU A 37 -4.83 -1.85 -12.59
CA GLU A 37 -3.52 -1.44 -13.11
C GLU A 37 -2.98 -0.30 -12.23
N ILE A 38 -1.69 -0.31 -11.91
CA ILE A 38 -1.02 0.78 -11.18
C ILE A 38 0.17 1.25 -12.01
N ALA A 39 0.18 2.53 -12.35
CA ALA A 39 1.27 3.17 -13.07
C ALA A 39 2.46 3.48 -12.15
N LYS A 40 3.64 3.60 -12.74
CA LYS A 40 4.84 4.02 -12.03
C LYS A 40 4.69 5.44 -11.47
N GLY A 41 5.08 5.63 -10.20
CA GLY A 41 4.97 6.94 -9.52
C GLY A 41 3.57 7.27 -9.02
N GLU A 42 2.61 6.33 -9.09
CA GLU A 42 1.25 6.53 -8.62
C GLU A 42 1.12 6.22 -7.12
N PHE A 43 0.35 7.02 -6.39
CA PHE A 43 -0.08 6.70 -5.03
C PHE A 43 -1.54 6.26 -5.04
N VAL A 44 -1.76 4.97 -4.87
CA VAL A 44 -3.08 4.34 -4.88
C VAL A 44 -3.49 3.91 -3.48
N GLY A 45 -4.69 4.33 -3.05
CA GLY A 45 -5.30 3.90 -1.80
C GLY A 45 -6.40 2.88 -2.03
N ILE A 46 -6.33 1.71 -1.38
CA ILE A 46 -7.43 0.74 -1.35
C ILE A 46 -8.17 0.87 -0.02
N VAL A 47 -9.45 1.17 -0.11
CA VAL A 47 -10.34 1.30 1.03
C VAL A 47 -11.52 0.33 0.94
N GLY A 48 -12.21 0.13 2.05
CA GLY A 48 -13.38 -0.75 2.12
C GLY A 48 -13.59 -1.28 3.54
N PRO A 49 -14.75 -1.87 3.84
CA PRO A 49 -15.08 -2.38 5.15
C PRO A 49 -14.17 -3.54 5.59
N ASN A 50 -14.19 -3.86 6.88
CA ASN A 50 -13.50 -5.03 7.39
C ASN A 50 -14.09 -6.29 6.74
N GLY A 51 -13.21 -7.20 6.29
CA GLY A 51 -13.62 -8.43 5.58
C GLY A 51 -13.90 -8.26 4.09
N SER A 52 -13.74 -7.07 3.51
CA SER A 52 -14.00 -6.79 2.09
C SER A 52 -13.01 -7.43 1.11
N GLY A 53 -11.94 -8.07 1.61
CA GLY A 53 -10.95 -8.73 0.76
C GLY A 53 -9.63 -7.94 0.56
N LYS A 54 -9.45 -6.75 1.16
CA LYS A 54 -8.24 -5.92 0.98
C LYS A 54 -6.93 -6.67 1.24
N THR A 55 -6.81 -7.29 2.41
CA THR A 55 -5.62 -8.10 2.76
C THR A 55 -5.49 -9.33 1.84
N THR A 56 -6.60 -9.93 1.41
CA THR A 56 -6.59 -11.04 0.45
C THR A 56 -6.02 -10.59 -0.89
N LEU A 57 -6.46 -9.44 -1.41
CA LEU A 57 -5.92 -8.84 -2.63
C LEU A 57 -4.43 -8.54 -2.49
N LEU A 58 -4.02 -7.89 -1.39
CA LEU A 58 -2.61 -7.60 -1.10
C LEU A 58 -1.74 -8.86 -1.08
N LEU A 59 -2.16 -9.90 -0.36
CA LEU A 59 -1.41 -11.15 -0.27
C LEU A 59 -1.33 -11.88 -1.62
N SER A 60 -2.35 -11.71 -2.48
CA SER A 60 -2.33 -12.24 -3.84
C SER A 60 -1.37 -11.46 -4.74
N ILE A 61 -1.37 -10.12 -4.65
CA ILE A 61 -0.40 -9.25 -5.36
C ILE A 61 1.04 -9.62 -4.96
N LEU A 62 1.29 -9.89 -3.68
CA LEU A 62 2.61 -10.32 -3.20
C LEU A 62 2.98 -11.77 -3.59
N GLY A 63 2.04 -12.53 -4.17
CA GLY A 63 2.25 -13.95 -4.51
C GLY A 63 2.26 -14.89 -3.31
N ILE A 64 1.94 -14.38 -2.09
CA ILE A 64 1.85 -15.17 -0.86
C ILE A 64 0.58 -16.04 -0.87
N LEU A 65 -0.50 -15.50 -1.41
CA LEU A 65 -1.75 -16.20 -1.59
C LEU A 65 -1.99 -16.49 -3.07
N LYS A 66 -2.20 -17.75 -3.39
CA LYS A 66 -2.47 -18.16 -4.77
C LYS A 66 -3.90 -17.80 -5.17
N ALA A 67 -4.05 -17.17 -6.32
CA ALA A 67 -5.34 -16.92 -6.95
C ALA A 67 -5.99 -18.22 -7.43
N ASN A 68 -7.32 -18.25 -7.45
CA ASN A 68 -8.09 -19.34 -8.08
C ASN A 68 -8.21 -19.12 -9.58
N THR A 69 -8.45 -17.88 -10.00
CA THR A 69 -8.50 -17.47 -11.41
C THR A 69 -7.76 -16.13 -11.58
N GLY A 70 -7.51 -15.78 -12.82
CA GLY A 70 -6.88 -14.52 -13.17
C GLY A 70 -5.36 -14.55 -13.15
N LYS A 71 -4.76 -13.39 -13.39
CA LYS A 71 -3.32 -13.23 -13.51
C LYS A 71 -2.86 -11.94 -12.84
N ILE A 72 -1.71 -12.00 -12.20
CA ILE A 72 -1.04 -10.84 -11.61
C ILE A 72 0.34 -10.73 -12.23
N LEU A 73 0.69 -9.55 -12.69
CA LEU A 73 2.03 -9.21 -13.15
C LEU A 73 2.55 -8.01 -12.37
N ILE A 74 3.80 -8.08 -11.92
CA ILE A 74 4.52 -6.94 -11.35
C ILE A 74 5.77 -6.74 -12.22
N TYR A 75 5.90 -5.55 -12.78
CA TYR A 75 6.93 -5.24 -13.79
C TYR A 75 6.92 -6.27 -14.94
N GLY A 76 5.72 -6.65 -15.42
CA GLY A 76 5.54 -7.64 -16.49
C GLY A 76 5.93 -9.08 -16.14
N SER A 77 6.16 -9.40 -14.87
CA SER A 77 6.57 -10.73 -14.40
C SER A 77 5.68 -11.20 -13.25
N GLU A 78 5.56 -12.51 -13.05
CA GLU A 78 4.85 -13.05 -11.88
C GLU A 78 5.40 -12.49 -10.56
N PRO A 79 4.56 -12.30 -9.52
CA PRO A 79 4.94 -11.64 -8.26
C PRO A 79 6.23 -12.20 -7.63
N MET A 80 6.35 -13.53 -7.57
CA MET A 80 7.49 -14.24 -6.95
C MET A 80 8.67 -14.44 -7.91
N SER A 81 8.67 -13.79 -9.07
CA SER A 81 9.78 -13.86 -10.03
C SER A 81 11.04 -13.22 -9.45
N ARG A 82 12.21 -13.84 -9.69
CA ARG A 82 13.52 -13.24 -9.34
C ARG A 82 13.77 -11.88 -9.99
N LYS A 83 13.04 -11.54 -11.06
CA LYS A 83 13.10 -10.21 -11.69
C LYS A 83 12.58 -9.11 -10.78
N ASN A 84 11.73 -9.46 -9.81
CA ASN A 84 11.12 -8.56 -8.84
C ASN A 84 11.94 -8.44 -7.54
N ASP A 85 13.03 -9.22 -7.38
CA ASP A 85 13.86 -9.19 -6.18
C ASP A 85 14.41 -7.80 -5.88
N GLY A 86 14.06 -7.26 -4.70
CA GLY A 86 14.45 -5.93 -4.24
C GLY A 86 13.70 -4.77 -4.89
N ARG A 87 12.73 -5.02 -5.79
CA ARG A 87 11.91 -3.98 -6.42
C ARG A 87 10.61 -3.70 -5.67
N ILE A 88 10.19 -4.64 -4.83
CA ILE A 88 8.96 -4.56 -4.04
C ILE A 88 9.32 -4.58 -2.57
N SER A 89 8.72 -3.69 -1.79
CA SER A 89 8.80 -3.71 -0.34
C SER A 89 7.41 -3.73 0.27
N TRP A 90 7.23 -4.56 1.29
CA TRP A 90 5.96 -4.71 1.99
C TRP A 90 6.09 -4.38 3.47
N VAL A 91 5.22 -3.50 3.94
CA VAL A 91 5.01 -3.18 5.35
C VAL A 91 3.65 -3.74 5.75
N SER A 92 3.67 -4.90 6.42
CA SER A 92 2.43 -5.52 6.92
C SER A 92 1.90 -4.78 8.14
N GLN A 93 0.61 -4.92 8.41
CA GLN A 93 -0.03 -4.38 9.61
C GLN A 93 0.68 -4.79 10.91
N ALA A 94 1.21 -6.00 10.97
CA ALA A 94 1.94 -6.50 12.14
C ALA A 94 3.40 -6.03 12.21
N ALA A 95 3.92 -5.34 11.20
CA ALA A 95 5.34 -5.00 11.12
C ALA A 95 5.82 -4.06 12.24
N SER A 96 4.94 -3.23 12.78
CA SER A 96 5.21 -2.34 13.95
C SER A 96 5.05 -3.04 15.29
N ASN A 97 4.49 -4.26 15.32
CA ASN A 97 4.36 -5.06 16.54
C ASN A 97 5.68 -5.79 16.85
N ILE A 98 6.74 -5.02 17.08
CA ILE A 98 8.05 -5.56 17.42
C ILE A 98 8.03 -6.07 18.86
N PRO A 99 8.39 -7.33 19.13
CA PRO A 99 8.41 -7.87 20.49
C PRO A 99 9.30 -7.04 21.43
N ASN A 100 8.81 -6.73 22.64
CA ASN A 100 9.55 -5.91 23.61
C ASN A 100 10.85 -6.55 24.11
N ASN A 101 11.04 -7.85 23.90
CA ASN A 101 12.26 -8.57 24.25
C ASN A 101 13.33 -8.52 23.14
N LEU A 102 12.99 -8.02 21.97
CA LEU A 102 13.91 -7.83 20.87
C LEU A 102 14.68 -6.52 21.07
N ARG A 103 15.95 -6.62 21.42
CA ARG A 103 16.82 -5.45 21.62
C ARG A 103 17.61 -5.16 20.36
N ILE A 104 17.01 -4.33 19.51
CA ILE A 104 17.66 -3.80 18.31
C ILE A 104 17.44 -2.29 18.24
N THR A 105 18.42 -1.59 17.72
CA THR A 105 18.33 -0.15 17.45
C THR A 105 17.55 0.11 16.18
N VAL A 106 17.09 1.36 15.98
CA VAL A 106 16.49 1.81 14.71
C VAL A 106 17.41 1.50 13.54
N ARG A 107 18.70 1.82 13.69
CA ARG A 107 19.71 1.59 12.63
C ARG A 107 19.83 0.12 12.26
N GLU A 108 19.86 -0.78 13.24
CA GLU A 108 19.90 -2.23 13.01
C GLU A 108 18.62 -2.73 12.32
N LEU A 109 17.46 -2.25 12.77
CA LEU A 109 16.18 -2.59 12.13
C LEU A 109 16.17 -2.15 10.65
N VAL A 110 16.58 -0.91 10.37
CA VAL A 110 16.61 -0.36 9.01
C VAL A 110 17.60 -1.13 8.14
N LYS A 111 18.75 -1.52 8.70
CA LYS A 111 19.78 -2.30 8.01
C LYS A 111 19.27 -3.67 7.54
N LEU A 112 18.31 -4.28 8.24
CA LEU A 112 17.66 -5.52 7.78
C LEU A 112 16.98 -5.34 6.41
N GLY A 113 16.47 -4.14 6.12
CA GLY A 113 15.84 -3.83 4.83
C GLY A 113 16.82 -3.82 3.65
N SER A 114 18.08 -3.51 3.90
CA SER A 114 19.10 -3.47 2.85
C SER A 114 19.66 -4.86 2.48
N ILE A 115 19.27 -5.91 3.20
CA ILE A 115 19.70 -7.29 2.92
C ILE A 115 18.89 -7.80 1.73
N SER A 116 19.59 -8.20 0.68
CA SER A 116 19.00 -8.81 -0.52
C SER A 116 19.74 -10.07 -0.91
N SER A 117 19.14 -10.91 -1.74
CA SER A 117 19.79 -12.09 -2.29
C SER A 117 21.10 -11.76 -3.03
N ARG A 118 21.21 -10.54 -3.58
CA ARG A 118 22.39 -10.09 -4.33
C ARG A 118 23.56 -9.68 -3.45
N ASN A 119 23.31 -9.14 -2.24
CA ASN A 119 24.36 -8.61 -1.36
C ASN A 119 24.64 -9.46 -0.11
N MET A 120 23.87 -10.53 0.09
CA MET A 120 23.99 -11.39 1.27
C MET A 120 25.38 -12.07 1.38
N PHE A 121 25.97 -12.46 0.25
CA PHE A 121 27.29 -13.15 0.25
C PHE A 121 28.45 -12.17 0.12
N PHE A 122 28.28 -11.02 -0.48
CA PHE A 122 29.31 -9.99 -0.70
C PHE A 122 28.79 -8.60 -0.36
N PRO A 123 28.57 -8.28 0.93
CA PRO A 123 28.01 -7.01 1.34
C PRO A 123 29.00 -5.85 1.13
N ASN A 124 28.61 -4.89 0.33
CA ASN A 124 29.31 -3.59 0.29
C ASN A 124 28.88 -2.75 1.49
N ARG A 125 29.61 -2.82 2.60
CA ARG A 125 29.25 -2.13 3.85
C ARG A 125 29.06 -0.62 3.67
N LYS A 126 29.93 0.05 2.89
CA LYS A 126 29.81 1.50 2.64
C LYS A 126 28.51 1.86 1.91
N LYS A 127 28.12 1.05 0.91
CA LYS A 127 26.85 1.26 0.20
C LYS A 127 25.67 1.02 1.13
N ILE A 128 25.70 -0.04 1.93
CA ILE A 128 24.64 -0.37 2.89
C ILE A 128 24.47 0.76 3.91
N ASP A 129 25.56 1.23 4.52
CA ASP A 129 25.52 2.27 5.52
C ASP A 129 24.96 3.58 4.90
N ALA A 130 25.35 3.95 3.69
CA ALA A 130 24.80 5.12 2.99
C ALA A 130 23.29 5.01 2.72
N VAL A 131 22.80 3.83 2.31
CA VAL A 131 21.35 3.60 2.09
C VAL A 131 20.59 3.66 3.41
N VAL A 132 21.13 3.09 4.48
CA VAL A 132 20.55 3.13 5.83
C VAL A 132 20.49 4.55 6.35
N ASP A 133 21.57 5.34 6.22
CA ASP A 133 21.62 6.74 6.63
C ASP A 133 20.53 7.55 5.92
N LYS A 134 20.45 7.42 4.60
CA LYS A 134 19.43 8.08 3.78
C LYS A 134 18.02 7.69 4.21
N ALA A 135 17.74 6.41 4.43
CA ALA A 135 16.41 5.93 4.83
C ALA A 135 16.02 6.47 6.21
N ILE A 136 16.93 6.51 7.18
CA ILE A 136 16.70 7.06 8.53
C ILE A 136 16.43 8.57 8.46
N GLU A 137 17.19 9.31 7.64
CA GLU A 137 17.01 10.74 7.45
C GLU A 137 15.65 11.05 6.81
N MET A 138 15.27 10.33 5.75
CA MET A 138 13.98 10.50 5.06
C MET A 138 12.78 10.37 5.99
N VAL A 139 12.84 9.49 6.99
CA VAL A 139 11.74 9.32 7.97
C VAL A 139 11.89 10.20 9.21
N GLY A 140 12.91 11.06 9.30
CA GLY A 140 13.14 11.98 10.41
C GLY A 140 13.48 11.27 11.73
N LEU A 141 14.26 10.17 11.69
CA LEU A 141 14.67 9.41 12.86
C LEU A 141 16.18 9.48 13.16
N LYS A 142 16.89 10.47 12.61
CA LYS A 142 18.34 10.60 12.78
C LYS A 142 18.76 10.67 14.24
N ASP A 143 18.06 11.47 15.05
CA ASP A 143 18.35 11.61 16.48
C ASP A 143 18.05 10.36 17.30
N ALA A 144 17.22 9.45 16.77
CA ALA A 144 16.83 8.21 17.40
C ALA A 144 17.51 6.98 16.79
N GLU A 145 18.47 7.14 15.89
CA GLU A 145 19.04 6.01 15.13
C GLU A 145 19.68 4.90 15.98
N HIS A 146 20.22 5.28 17.15
CA HIS A 146 20.81 4.36 18.12
C HIS A 146 19.86 3.98 19.26
N THR A 147 18.61 4.46 19.23
CA THR A 147 17.60 4.15 20.23
C THR A 147 17.06 2.74 20.00
N ASP A 148 16.85 1.99 21.09
CA ASP A 148 16.16 0.69 21.06
C ASP A 148 14.73 0.89 20.53
N VAL A 149 14.35 0.09 19.54
CA VAL A 149 13.02 0.18 18.91
C VAL A 149 11.87 -0.03 19.89
N ALA A 150 12.09 -0.80 20.98
CA ALA A 150 11.10 -1.00 22.02
C ALA A 150 10.78 0.29 22.80
N ARG A 151 11.68 1.29 22.80
CA ARG A 151 11.51 2.57 23.48
C ARG A 151 10.87 3.67 22.62
N LEU A 152 10.64 3.39 21.35
CA LEU A 152 10.04 4.34 20.41
C LEU A 152 8.53 4.53 20.69
N SER A 153 8.02 5.73 20.40
CA SER A 153 6.57 5.93 20.31
C SER A 153 5.98 5.10 19.16
N GLY A 154 4.65 4.92 19.13
CA GLY A 154 3.98 4.20 18.04
C GLY A 154 4.31 4.79 16.67
N GLY A 155 4.25 6.13 16.54
CA GLY A 155 4.57 6.82 15.29
C GLY A 155 6.05 6.70 14.89
N GLN A 156 6.99 6.80 15.83
CA GLN A 156 8.41 6.58 15.58
C GLN A 156 8.69 5.14 15.14
N ARG A 157 8.04 4.17 15.78
CA ARG A 157 8.16 2.74 15.42
C ARG A 157 7.66 2.49 14.01
N GLN A 158 6.51 3.07 13.65
CA GLN A 158 5.97 2.97 12.29
C GLN A 158 6.93 3.56 11.25
N ARG A 159 7.49 4.76 11.53
CA ARG A 159 8.52 5.35 10.66
C ARG A 159 9.77 4.49 10.55
N ALA A 160 10.22 3.85 11.62
CA ALA A 160 11.37 2.95 11.58
C ALA A 160 11.12 1.72 10.68
N VAL A 161 9.89 1.17 10.70
CA VAL A 161 9.50 0.07 9.80
C VAL A 161 9.43 0.54 8.35
N ILE A 162 8.96 1.76 8.09
CA ILE A 162 8.99 2.35 6.75
C ILE A 162 10.42 2.62 6.29
N ALA A 163 11.30 3.13 7.17
CA ALA A 163 12.73 3.27 6.86
C ALA A 163 13.37 1.94 6.47
N ARG A 164 13.01 0.85 7.15
CA ARG A 164 13.44 -0.50 6.76
C ARG A 164 12.98 -0.85 5.34
N ALA A 165 11.72 -0.50 4.99
CA ALA A 165 11.21 -0.73 3.65
C ALA A 165 11.96 0.12 2.60
N LEU A 166 12.28 1.37 2.91
CA LEU A 166 13.05 2.27 2.04
C LEU A 166 14.50 1.81 1.84
N ALA A 167 15.12 1.21 2.87
CA ALA A 167 16.48 0.68 2.79
C ALA A 167 16.62 -0.52 1.83
N SER A 168 15.51 -1.11 1.38
CA SER A 168 15.54 -2.09 0.29
C SER A 168 15.76 -1.47 -1.08
N GLU A 169 15.72 -0.12 -1.20
CA GLU A 169 15.73 0.65 -2.44
C GLU A 169 14.55 0.33 -3.39
N ALA A 170 13.53 -0.39 -2.91
CA ALA A 170 12.35 -0.77 -3.70
C ALA A 170 11.68 0.45 -4.34
N GLU A 171 11.23 0.27 -5.58
CA GLU A 171 10.45 1.29 -6.33
C GLU A 171 8.96 1.20 -5.99
N PHE A 172 8.46 -0.01 -5.69
CA PHE A 172 7.07 -0.27 -5.33
C PHE A 172 6.95 -0.61 -3.84
N ILE A 173 6.22 0.24 -3.10
CA ILE A 173 6.01 0.12 -1.65
C ILE A 173 4.56 -0.23 -1.39
N ILE A 174 4.32 -1.35 -0.74
CA ILE A 174 2.99 -1.82 -0.35
C ILE A 174 2.85 -1.66 1.16
N LEU A 175 1.80 -0.96 1.60
CA LEU A 175 1.52 -0.64 2.99
C LEU A 175 0.16 -1.22 3.40
N ASP A 176 0.14 -2.08 4.39
CA ASP A 176 -1.08 -2.68 4.93
C ASP A 176 -1.41 -2.04 6.29
N GLU A 177 -2.44 -1.20 6.33
CA GLU A 177 -2.91 -0.49 7.53
C GLU A 177 -1.80 0.27 8.30
N PRO A 178 -0.98 1.12 7.63
CA PRO A 178 0.19 1.73 8.26
C PRO A 178 -0.15 2.78 9.32
N LEU A 179 -1.41 3.19 9.45
CA LEU A 179 -1.86 4.24 10.36
C LEU A 179 -2.46 3.71 11.66
N VAL A 180 -2.54 2.39 11.81
CA VAL A 180 -3.12 1.76 13.01
C VAL A 180 -2.19 1.94 14.20
N GLY A 181 -2.77 2.39 15.33
CA GLY A 181 -2.05 2.50 16.62
C GLY A 181 -1.13 3.70 16.74
N ILE A 182 -1.23 4.70 15.86
CA ILE A 182 -0.50 5.96 15.97
C ILE A 182 -1.44 7.13 16.27
N ASP A 183 -0.94 8.13 17.00
CA ASP A 183 -1.68 9.34 17.33
C ASP A 183 -1.89 10.24 16.09
N ARG A 184 -2.75 11.26 16.25
CA ARG A 184 -3.15 12.14 15.15
C ARG A 184 -1.99 12.91 14.53
N GLU A 185 -1.05 13.40 15.36
CA GLU A 185 0.09 14.20 14.89
C GLU A 185 1.07 13.32 14.10
N ALA A 186 1.42 12.16 14.66
CA ALA A 186 2.27 11.19 13.99
C ALA A 186 1.64 10.67 12.69
N ARG A 187 0.29 10.53 12.64
CA ARG A 187 -0.45 10.17 11.42
C ARG A 187 -0.26 11.21 10.32
N SER A 188 -0.53 12.50 10.62
CA SER A 188 -0.38 13.58 9.65
C SER A 188 1.04 13.67 9.11
N SER A 189 2.03 13.53 9.99
CA SER A 189 3.44 13.52 9.61
C SER A 189 3.82 12.31 8.76
N LEU A 190 3.23 11.14 9.01
CA LEU A 190 3.45 9.94 8.20
C LEU A 190 2.82 10.07 6.82
N LEU A 191 1.59 10.58 6.73
CA LEU A 191 0.93 10.82 5.45
C LEU A 191 1.72 11.77 4.56
N LYS A 192 2.23 12.87 5.14
CA LYS A 192 3.12 13.79 4.43
C LYS A 192 4.39 13.09 3.94
N LEU A 193 5.02 12.27 4.78
CA LEU A 193 6.20 11.49 4.36
C LEU A 193 5.88 10.58 3.17
N LEU A 194 4.72 9.90 3.17
CA LEU A 194 4.33 9.02 2.05
C LEU A 194 4.09 9.82 0.76
N ASP A 195 3.50 10.99 0.88
CA ASP A 195 3.31 11.92 -0.23
C ASP A 195 4.66 12.40 -0.81
N ASP A 196 5.58 12.85 0.05
CA ASP A 196 6.94 13.26 -0.34
C ASP A 196 7.70 12.10 -1.01
N LEU A 197 7.53 10.85 -0.54
CA LEU A 197 8.14 9.67 -1.14
C LEU A 197 7.62 9.40 -2.56
N CYS A 198 6.35 9.65 -2.80
CA CYS A 198 5.76 9.51 -4.13
C CYS A 198 6.23 10.61 -5.07
N HIS A 199 6.07 11.88 -4.67
CA HIS A 199 6.36 13.04 -5.52
C HIS A 199 7.86 13.30 -5.71
N ASP A 200 8.63 13.32 -4.62
CA ASP A 200 10.04 13.74 -4.67
C ASP A 200 10.99 12.57 -4.96
N ALA A 201 10.68 11.37 -4.45
CA ALA A 201 11.52 10.18 -4.61
C ALA A 201 11.03 9.23 -5.72
N GLY A 202 9.93 9.56 -6.41
CA GLY A 202 9.38 8.78 -7.52
C GLY A 202 8.97 7.36 -7.15
N LYS A 203 8.60 7.13 -5.87
CA LYS A 203 8.13 5.82 -5.42
C LYS A 203 6.69 5.59 -5.85
N THR A 204 6.36 4.36 -6.15
CA THR A 204 4.96 3.94 -6.33
C THR A 204 4.46 3.37 -5.02
N ILE A 205 3.29 3.81 -4.57
CA ILE A 205 2.74 3.42 -3.28
C ILE A 205 1.36 2.81 -3.45
N LEU A 206 1.18 1.62 -2.90
CA LEU A 206 -0.13 0.99 -2.72
C LEU A 206 -0.41 0.89 -1.22
N MET A 207 -1.38 1.67 -0.75
CA MET A 207 -1.75 1.72 0.67
C MET A 207 -3.14 1.15 0.88
N VAL A 208 -3.25 0.13 1.73
CA VAL A 208 -4.54 -0.35 2.21
C VAL A 208 -4.86 0.31 3.54
N SER A 209 -6.06 0.87 3.67
CA SER A 209 -6.54 1.46 4.92
C SER A 209 -8.06 1.37 5.02
N HIS A 210 -8.56 1.36 6.26
CA HIS A 210 -9.98 1.61 6.54
C HIS A 210 -10.26 3.10 6.83
N ASP A 211 -9.23 3.94 6.86
CA ASP A 211 -9.31 5.37 7.09
C ASP A 211 -9.45 6.13 5.77
N LEU A 212 -10.70 6.32 5.35
CA LEU A 212 -11.05 7.06 4.13
C LEU A 212 -10.47 8.49 4.12
N ALA A 213 -10.50 9.17 5.26
CA ALA A 213 -10.02 10.57 5.35
C ALA A 213 -8.52 10.66 5.10
N ALA A 214 -7.75 9.69 5.61
CA ALA A 214 -6.32 9.62 5.39
C ALA A 214 -5.99 9.38 3.91
N ILE A 215 -6.66 8.43 3.28
CA ILE A 215 -6.45 8.14 1.85
C ILE A 215 -6.84 9.35 0.98
N ARG A 216 -8.00 9.97 1.24
CA ARG A 216 -8.42 11.19 0.51
C ARG A 216 -7.44 12.35 0.61
N GLN A 217 -6.66 12.40 1.66
CA GLN A 217 -5.69 13.48 1.89
C GLN A 217 -4.38 13.29 1.13
N THR A 218 -4.02 12.07 0.75
CA THR A 218 -2.69 11.75 0.25
C THR A 218 -2.64 10.95 -1.04
N ALA A 219 -3.60 10.05 -1.27
CA ALA A 219 -3.59 9.23 -2.48
C ALA A 219 -4.09 10.03 -3.69
N HIS A 220 -3.50 9.78 -4.87
CA HIS A 220 -3.96 10.34 -6.14
C HIS A 220 -5.23 9.64 -6.62
N ARG A 221 -5.27 8.33 -6.44
CA ARG A 221 -6.35 7.46 -6.87
C ARG A 221 -6.85 6.61 -5.71
N MET A 222 -8.14 6.40 -5.65
CA MET A 222 -8.80 5.62 -4.62
C MET A 222 -9.58 4.47 -5.25
N ILE A 223 -9.44 3.30 -4.64
CA ILE A 223 -10.16 2.08 -5.01
C ILE A 223 -11.02 1.67 -3.82
N TYR A 224 -12.34 1.57 -4.03
CA TYR A 224 -13.25 1.02 -3.04
C TYR A 224 -13.49 -0.46 -3.34
N LEU A 225 -13.04 -1.32 -2.43
CA LEU A 225 -13.13 -2.77 -2.54
C LEU A 225 -14.17 -3.34 -1.57
N GLU A 226 -15.15 -4.06 -2.12
CA GLU A 226 -16.10 -4.89 -1.37
C GLU A 226 -16.45 -6.13 -2.21
N GLU A 227 -15.70 -7.22 -2.02
CA GLU A 227 -15.67 -8.44 -2.84
C GLU A 227 -15.22 -8.18 -4.30
N THR A 228 -15.73 -7.13 -4.92
CA THR A 228 -15.31 -6.60 -6.23
C THR A 228 -14.86 -5.14 -6.07
N ILE A 229 -14.25 -4.56 -7.09
CA ILE A 229 -14.01 -3.12 -7.14
C ILE A 229 -15.35 -2.43 -7.43
N LYS A 230 -15.79 -1.58 -6.51
CA LYS A 230 -17.02 -0.79 -6.62
C LYS A 230 -16.77 0.62 -7.09
N PHE A 231 -15.57 1.14 -6.85
CA PHE A 231 -15.10 2.43 -7.34
C PHE A 231 -13.62 2.34 -7.62
N ASP A 232 -13.18 2.99 -8.68
CA ASP A 232 -11.78 3.14 -9.07
C ASP A 232 -11.64 4.46 -9.84
N GLY A 233 -11.03 5.47 -9.23
CA GLY A 233 -10.94 6.80 -9.82
C GLY A 233 -10.12 7.76 -8.97
N GLU A 234 -10.08 9.02 -9.40
CA GLU A 234 -9.40 10.08 -8.65
C GLU A 234 -10.04 10.26 -7.27
N THR A 235 -9.22 10.63 -6.29
CA THR A 235 -9.67 10.82 -4.90
C THR A 235 -10.72 11.92 -4.77
N SER A 236 -10.71 12.91 -5.67
CA SER A 236 -11.68 14.00 -5.78
C SER A 236 -13.07 13.53 -6.22
N GLU A 237 -13.14 12.44 -6.97
CA GLU A 237 -14.36 11.86 -7.53
C GLU A 237 -14.97 10.79 -6.61
N PHE A 238 -14.31 10.51 -5.47
CA PHE A 238 -14.76 9.46 -4.56
C PHE A 238 -16.14 9.81 -3.97
N PRO A 239 -17.12 8.89 -4.05
CA PRO A 239 -18.50 9.11 -3.64
C PRO A 239 -18.62 9.58 -2.17
N ASP A 240 -19.69 10.29 -1.86
CA ASP A 240 -20.01 10.64 -0.47
C ASP A 240 -20.55 9.42 0.31
N LEU A 241 -20.83 9.62 1.61
CA LEU A 241 -21.31 8.53 2.47
C LEU A 241 -22.68 7.96 2.01
N THR A 242 -23.52 8.78 1.41
CA THR A 242 -24.84 8.38 0.93
C THR A 242 -24.69 7.51 -0.32
N GLU A 243 -23.89 7.96 -1.26
CA GLU A 243 -23.56 7.22 -2.49
C GLU A 243 -22.84 5.89 -2.18
N ILE A 244 -21.95 5.88 -1.18
CA ILE A 244 -21.33 4.63 -0.71
C ILE A 244 -22.36 3.66 -0.13
N ALA A 245 -23.35 4.16 0.62
CA ALA A 245 -24.43 3.32 1.13
C ALA A 245 -25.26 2.71 -0.01
N GLU A 246 -25.53 3.48 -1.06
CA GLU A 246 -26.20 3.00 -2.28
C GLU A 246 -25.36 1.96 -3.02
N LEU A 247 -24.06 2.19 -3.21
CA LEU A 247 -23.13 1.21 -3.79
C LEU A 247 -23.12 -0.13 -3.02
N ARG A 248 -23.38 -0.08 -1.72
CA ARG A 248 -23.52 -1.26 -0.86
C ARG A 248 -24.91 -1.86 -0.85
N GLY A 249 -25.88 -1.25 -1.55
CA GLY A 249 -27.29 -1.67 -1.54
C GLY A 249 -28.00 -1.40 -0.20
N ILE A 250 -27.45 -0.50 0.64
CA ILE A 250 -28.04 -0.09 1.92
C ILE A 250 -29.01 1.06 1.60
N LYS A 251 -30.32 0.82 1.78
CA LYS A 251 -31.31 1.89 1.65
C LYS A 251 -31.23 2.83 2.85
N PRO A 252 -31.34 4.17 2.67
CA PRO A 252 -31.43 5.11 3.77
C PRO A 252 -32.60 4.74 4.71
N VAL A 253 -32.33 4.73 6.01
CA VAL A 253 -33.35 4.36 7.02
C VAL A 253 -34.37 5.49 7.22
N HIS A 254 -34.09 6.71 6.74
CA HIS A 254 -34.94 7.89 6.88
C HIS A 254 -35.22 8.49 5.51
N ASP A 255 -36.26 7.96 4.84
CA ASP A 255 -37.00 8.63 3.79
C ASP A 255 -38.50 8.49 4.08
N GLU A 256 -38.90 8.96 5.24
CA GLU A 256 -40.31 9.29 5.52
C GLU A 256 -40.41 10.81 5.73
N SER A 257 -40.51 11.53 4.63
CA SER A 257 -41.26 12.79 4.63
C SER A 257 -42.72 12.45 4.95
N SER A 258 -43.04 12.30 6.26
CA SER A 258 -44.43 12.38 6.71
C SER A 258 -44.93 13.79 6.41
N ALA A 259 -45.50 13.93 5.25
CA ALA A 259 -46.49 14.97 5.00
C ALA A 259 -47.64 14.77 6.01
N HIS A 260 -47.60 15.50 7.09
CA HIS A 260 -48.79 15.76 7.89
C HIS A 260 -49.37 17.07 7.36
N ASP A 261 -50.31 16.91 6.44
CA ASP A 261 -51.41 17.85 6.26
C ASP A 261 -52.24 17.90 7.56
N HIS A 262 -52.31 19.09 8.17
CA HIS A 262 -53.45 19.57 8.95
C HIS A 262 -53.55 21.07 8.81
#